data_af1524a9f3d60881482889e603c25118
#
_entry.id   af1524a9f3d60881482889e603c25118
#
_cell.length_a   1.000
_cell.length_b   1.000
_cell.length_c   1.000
_cell.angle_alpha   90.00
_cell.angle_beta   90.00
_cell.angle_gamma   90.00
#
_symmetry.space_group_name_H-M   'P 1'
#
loop_
_entity.id
_entity.type
_entity.pdbx_description
1 polymer ?
#
loop_
_entity_poly.entity_id
_entity_poly.type
_entity_poly.pdbx_seq_one_letter_code
_entity_poly.pdbx_strand_id
1 'polypeptide(L)'
;MKSFKEIEDIYYFPAWKIAEAVNNQQVLATEVTKVFLERIDRLNPQLKAWKFLNHEYALEQAGWVDKIGKPMSLNGVPIGVKDIFNTEVFPTEMDSPVWKGHIAGNDARCVSYLKDRGGIILGKTDTAEFAVHNPGDCLNPWDINRVTGTSSGGSAVAVATAMSPVALATQTAGSTIRPASWCGVYGMKPSFGLIPRTGVLKTTDTLDNIGFYGRDVTDLQLMLDSLRVHGSNFPIMQKKLKEYKLSKKRWKVGFVKGHLWEYAPDNTCNAHKLHNRVYDPCLAYYFREELKKAPEKISDTFLKQVEKGRQHSPENYKHALHEQTILAEEMEVFF
;
A
#
# COMPACT_ATOMS: atom_id res chain seq x y z
N MET A 1 -2.39 -5.85 -36.66
CA MET A 1 -2.94 -5.12 -35.49
C MET A 1 -4.22 -5.83 -35.07
N LYS A 2 -4.22 -6.54 -33.93
CA LYS A 2 -5.47 -7.02 -33.34
C LYS A 2 -6.17 -5.77 -32.78
N SER A 3 -7.31 -5.41 -33.36
CA SER A 3 -8.14 -4.34 -32.82
C SER A 3 -8.45 -4.66 -31.37
N PHE A 4 -8.41 -3.67 -30.48
CA PHE A 4 -8.99 -3.73 -29.12
C PHE A 4 -10.52 -3.91 -29.29
N LYS A 5 -10.93 -5.07 -29.75
CA LYS A 5 -12.32 -5.37 -30.06
C LYS A 5 -13.17 -5.68 -28.82
N GLU A 6 -12.53 -5.78 -27.65
CA GLU A 6 -13.21 -6.07 -26.39
C GLU A 6 -12.62 -5.17 -25.31
N ILE A 7 -13.03 -3.89 -25.31
CA ILE A 7 -12.77 -2.93 -24.23
C ILE A 7 -13.19 -3.52 -22.87
N GLU A 8 -14.20 -4.40 -22.85
CA GLU A 8 -14.68 -5.06 -21.64
C GLU A 8 -13.63 -5.92 -20.92
N ASP A 9 -12.61 -6.44 -21.62
CA ASP A 9 -11.58 -7.27 -21.02
C ASP A 9 -10.36 -6.48 -20.50
N ILE A 10 -10.32 -5.16 -20.71
CA ILE A 10 -9.17 -4.34 -20.35
C ILE A 10 -8.89 -4.35 -18.84
N TYR A 11 -9.91 -4.56 -18.01
CA TYR A 11 -9.73 -4.65 -16.56
C TYR A 11 -8.90 -5.88 -16.12
N TYR A 12 -8.71 -6.88 -16.99
CA TYR A 12 -7.79 -7.99 -16.72
C TYR A 12 -6.35 -7.70 -17.13
N PHE A 13 -6.10 -6.60 -17.84
CA PHE A 13 -4.74 -6.26 -18.24
C PHE A 13 -3.92 -5.77 -17.05
N PRO A 14 -2.62 -6.11 -16.97
CA PRO A 14 -1.72 -5.51 -16.01
C PRO A 14 -1.53 -4.01 -16.30
N ALA A 15 -1.13 -3.25 -15.30
CA ALA A 15 -1.00 -1.80 -15.39
C ALA A 15 -0.04 -1.36 -16.51
N TRP A 16 1.08 -2.08 -16.68
CA TRP A 16 2.05 -1.75 -17.73
C TRP A 16 1.47 -1.86 -19.14
N LYS A 17 0.58 -2.84 -19.39
CA LYS A 17 -0.10 -2.97 -20.70
C LYS A 17 -1.13 -1.88 -20.93
N ILE A 18 -1.84 -1.46 -19.87
CA ILE A 18 -2.78 -0.33 -19.95
C ILE A 18 -2.01 0.93 -20.32
N ALA A 19 -0.91 1.23 -19.61
CA ALA A 19 -0.08 2.40 -19.90
C ALA A 19 0.48 2.36 -21.33
N GLU A 20 0.92 1.20 -21.80
CA GLU A 20 1.40 1.02 -23.18
C GLU A 20 0.29 1.28 -24.23
N ALA A 21 -0.91 0.75 -23.98
CA ALA A 21 -2.05 0.94 -24.89
C ALA A 21 -2.47 2.41 -25.01
N VAL A 22 -2.53 3.13 -23.88
CA VAL A 22 -2.84 4.56 -23.86
C VAL A 22 -1.72 5.38 -24.50
N ASN A 23 -0.45 5.08 -24.20
CA ASN A 23 0.70 5.74 -24.82
C ASN A 23 0.74 5.55 -26.34
N ASN A 24 0.30 4.40 -26.83
CA ASN A 24 0.22 4.10 -28.26
C ASN A 24 -1.10 4.54 -28.91
N GLN A 25 -1.96 5.28 -28.18
CA GLN A 25 -3.25 5.76 -28.65
C GLN A 25 -4.19 4.66 -29.17
N GLN A 26 -4.06 3.46 -28.61
CA GLN A 26 -4.90 2.30 -28.94
C GLN A 26 -6.24 2.35 -28.19
N VAL A 27 -6.27 3.04 -27.06
CA VAL A 27 -7.43 3.28 -26.20
C VAL A 27 -7.25 4.62 -25.48
N LEU A 28 -8.35 5.30 -25.17
CA LEU A 28 -8.33 6.52 -24.37
C LEU A 28 -8.29 6.19 -22.86
N ALA A 29 -7.62 7.02 -22.08
CA ALA A 29 -7.62 6.92 -20.63
C ALA A 29 -9.03 7.01 -20.05
N THR A 30 -9.90 7.83 -20.67
CA THR A 30 -11.31 7.97 -20.31
C THR A 30 -12.10 6.68 -20.55
N GLU A 31 -11.83 5.94 -21.62
CA GLU A 31 -12.46 4.64 -21.90
C GLU A 31 -12.02 3.59 -20.88
N VAL A 32 -10.71 3.51 -20.61
CA VAL A 32 -10.15 2.65 -19.56
C VAL A 32 -10.81 2.93 -18.21
N THR A 33 -10.85 4.21 -17.81
CA THR A 33 -11.39 4.62 -16.51
C THR A 33 -12.85 4.23 -16.36
N LYS A 34 -13.70 4.42 -17.39
CA LYS A 34 -15.11 4.00 -17.39
C LYS A 34 -15.28 2.52 -17.11
N VAL A 35 -14.53 1.66 -17.80
CA VAL A 35 -14.61 0.20 -17.62
C VAL A 35 -14.26 -0.22 -16.18
N PHE A 36 -13.26 0.41 -15.57
CA PHE A 36 -12.92 0.13 -14.18
C PHE A 36 -13.98 0.65 -13.21
N LEU A 37 -14.55 1.83 -13.42
CA LEU A 37 -15.62 2.37 -12.58
C LEU A 37 -16.87 1.49 -12.65
N GLU A 38 -17.31 1.07 -13.84
CA GLU A 38 -18.42 0.14 -14.01
C GLU A 38 -18.19 -1.20 -13.31
N ARG A 39 -16.95 -1.70 -13.35
CA ARG A 39 -16.60 -2.90 -12.61
C ARG A 39 -16.66 -2.71 -11.10
N ILE A 40 -16.20 -1.55 -10.61
CA ILE A 40 -16.29 -1.20 -9.19
C ILE A 40 -17.75 -1.12 -8.76
N ASP A 41 -18.61 -0.43 -9.51
CA ASP A 41 -20.04 -0.29 -9.21
C ASP A 41 -20.74 -1.65 -9.09
N ARG A 42 -20.33 -2.60 -9.91
CA ARG A 42 -20.89 -3.97 -9.88
C ARG A 42 -20.42 -4.79 -8.68
N LEU A 43 -19.14 -4.68 -8.27
CA LEU A 43 -18.53 -5.59 -7.28
C LEU A 43 -18.43 -4.98 -5.89
N ASN A 44 -18.26 -3.67 -5.78
CA ASN A 44 -18.00 -3.02 -4.50
C ASN A 44 -19.18 -3.08 -3.51
N PRO A 45 -20.47 -3.05 -3.92
CA PRO A 45 -21.56 -3.20 -2.97
C PRO A 45 -21.49 -4.49 -2.15
N GLN A 46 -20.95 -5.55 -2.75
CA GLN A 46 -20.80 -6.86 -2.11
C GLN A 46 -19.47 -6.99 -1.35
N LEU A 47 -18.36 -6.50 -1.94
CA LEU A 47 -17.02 -6.71 -1.41
C LEU A 47 -16.52 -5.59 -0.50
N LYS A 48 -17.10 -4.40 -0.59
CA LYS A 48 -16.75 -3.21 0.22
C LYS A 48 -15.25 -2.86 0.23
N ALA A 49 -14.60 -3.05 -0.91
CA ALA A 49 -13.17 -2.77 -1.05
C ALA A 49 -12.85 -1.27 -1.14
N TRP A 50 -13.83 -0.47 -1.55
CA TRP A 50 -13.71 0.98 -1.71
C TRP A 50 -14.60 1.69 -0.71
N LYS A 51 -14.03 2.65 0.03
CA LYS A 51 -14.75 3.55 0.96
C LYS A 51 -15.28 4.79 0.23
N PHE A 52 -14.45 5.39 -0.62
CA PHE A 52 -14.79 6.62 -1.34
C PHE A 52 -14.43 6.47 -2.80
N LEU A 53 -15.35 6.88 -3.65
CA LEU A 53 -15.23 6.95 -5.11
C LEU A 53 -15.75 8.30 -5.58
N ASN A 54 -15.14 8.84 -6.63
CA ASN A 54 -15.65 10.01 -7.32
C ASN A 54 -15.45 9.81 -8.84
N HIS A 55 -16.52 9.38 -9.51
CA HIS A 55 -16.50 9.06 -10.94
C HIS A 55 -16.15 10.28 -11.79
N GLU A 56 -16.74 11.42 -11.46
CA GLU A 56 -16.51 12.67 -12.19
C GLU A 56 -15.03 13.07 -12.12
N TYR A 57 -14.47 13.13 -10.92
CA TYR A 57 -13.05 13.43 -10.72
C TYR A 57 -12.11 12.43 -11.41
N ALA A 58 -12.43 11.14 -11.38
CA ALA A 58 -11.64 10.11 -12.07
C ALA A 58 -11.65 10.33 -13.59
N LEU A 59 -12.83 10.67 -14.16
CA LEU A 59 -12.97 10.95 -15.58
C LEU A 59 -12.34 12.29 -15.98
N GLU A 60 -12.34 13.31 -15.13
CA GLU A 60 -11.62 14.57 -15.35
C GLU A 60 -10.11 14.33 -15.45
N GLN A 61 -9.52 13.55 -14.51
CA GLN A 61 -8.11 13.18 -14.58
C GLN A 61 -7.79 12.42 -15.88
N ALA A 62 -8.64 11.47 -16.26
CA ALA A 62 -8.47 10.70 -17.49
C ALA A 62 -8.56 11.59 -18.74
N GLY A 63 -9.53 12.52 -18.79
CA GLY A 63 -9.67 13.49 -19.88
C GLY A 63 -8.46 14.44 -19.99
N TRP A 64 -7.83 14.78 -18.86
CA TRP A 64 -6.59 15.55 -18.87
C TRP A 64 -5.44 14.74 -19.48
N VAL A 65 -5.31 13.46 -19.13
CA VAL A 65 -4.32 12.54 -19.72
C VAL A 65 -4.51 12.44 -21.23
N ASP A 66 -5.74 12.21 -21.68
CA ASP A 66 -6.06 12.13 -23.12
C ASP A 66 -5.71 13.40 -23.86
N LYS A 67 -5.98 14.57 -23.24
CA LYS A 67 -5.71 15.89 -23.82
C LYS A 67 -4.22 16.20 -23.94
N ILE A 68 -3.41 15.80 -22.95
CA ILE A 68 -1.95 15.99 -22.99
C ILE A 68 -1.33 15.21 -24.13
N GLY A 69 -1.78 13.97 -24.36
CA GLY A 69 -1.31 13.11 -25.44
C GLY A 69 0.18 12.81 -25.41
N LYS A 70 0.85 12.97 -24.25
CA LYS A 70 2.28 12.68 -24.09
C LYS A 70 2.47 11.33 -23.40
N PRO A 71 3.43 10.52 -23.83
CA PRO A 71 3.74 9.26 -23.15
C PRO A 71 4.19 9.51 -21.71
N MET A 72 3.57 8.78 -20.76
CA MET A 72 3.90 8.78 -19.34
C MET A 72 3.97 7.34 -18.83
N SER A 73 4.70 7.10 -17.75
CA SER A 73 4.92 5.74 -17.25
C SER A 73 3.67 5.04 -16.74
N LEU A 74 2.69 5.80 -16.21
CA LEU A 74 1.41 5.29 -15.71
C LEU A 74 0.22 5.84 -16.50
N ASN A 75 0.43 6.19 -17.76
CA ASN A 75 -0.54 6.90 -18.59
C ASN A 75 -1.90 6.18 -18.62
N GLY A 76 -2.93 6.80 -18.04
CA GLY A 76 -4.28 6.27 -17.99
C GLY A 76 -4.47 5.03 -17.06
N VAL A 77 -3.50 4.70 -16.22
CA VAL A 77 -3.60 3.56 -15.28
C VAL A 77 -4.50 3.92 -14.10
N PRO A 78 -5.63 3.19 -13.88
CA PRO A 78 -6.48 3.39 -12.71
C PRO A 78 -5.82 2.86 -11.43
N ILE A 79 -5.86 3.64 -10.35
CA ILE A 79 -5.11 3.36 -9.11
C ILE A 79 -6.02 3.46 -7.90
N GLY A 80 -5.96 2.44 -7.02
CA GLY A 80 -6.57 2.46 -5.69
C GLY A 80 -5.62 3.06 -4.65
N VAL A 81 -6.15 3.87 -3.74
CA VAL A 81 -5.36 4.50 -2.67
C VAL A 81 -5.92 4.11 -1.31
N LYS A 82 -5.14 3.41 -0.49
CA LYS A 82 -5.55 3.04 0.87
C LYS A 82 -5.95 4.26 1.69
N ASP A 83 -7.02 4.13 2.49
CA ASP A 83 -7.61 5.26 3.24
C ASP A 83 -6.80 5.72 4.47
N ILE A 84 -5.49 5.77 4.32
CA ILE A 84 -4.56 6.42 5.26
C ILE A 84 -3.58 7.36 4.54
N PHE A 85 -3.72 7.48 3.23
CA PHE A 85 -2.97 8.45 2.43
C PHE A 85 -3.82 9.69 2.25
N ASN A 86 -3.27 10.85 2.55
CA ASN A 86 -3.92 12.10 2.22
C ASN A 86 -4.18 12.20 0.72
N THR A 87 -5.36 12.70 0.40
CA THR A 87 -5.76 13.08 -0.95
C THR A 87 -6.46 14.43 -0.90
N GLU A 88 -6.26 15.22 -1.94
CA GLU A 88 -6.84 16.56 -2.03
C GLU A 88 -8.36 16.53 -2.06
N VAL A 89 -8.94 15.56 -2.78
CA VAL A 89 -10.38 15.51 -3.10
C VAL A 89 -11.16 14.53 -2.25
N PHE A 90 -10.56 13.39 -1.91
CA PHE A 90 -11.27 12.36 -1.15
C PHE A 90 -11.05 12.50 0.35
N PRO A 91 -12.05 12.13 1.17
CA PRO A 91 -11.84 12.00 2.60
C PRO A 91 -10.69 11.03 2.93
N THR A 92 -10.02 11.27 4.06
CA THR A 92 -9.02 10.38 4.65
C THR A 92 -9.45 10.13 6.09
N GLU A 93 -10.27 9.10 6.28
CA GLU A 93 -10.93 8.81 7.56
C GLU A 93 -10.20 7.73 8.38
N MET A 94 -9.28 7.00 7.75
CA MET A 94 -8.47 5.96 8.41
C MET A 94 -9.31 4.88 9.09
N ASP A 95 -10.51 4.62 8.55
CA ASP A 95 -11.55 3.74 9.11
C ASP A 95 -11.92 4.08 10.57
N SER A 96 -11.80 5.34 10.97
CA SER A 96 -12.10 5.80 12.32
C SER A 96 -13.18 6.88 12.35
N PRO A 97 -14.24 6.71 13.18
CA PRO A 97 -15.25 7.75 13.37
C PRO A 97 -14.71 9.07 13.90
N VAL A 98 -13.51 9.07 14.50
CA VAL A 98 -12.82 10.29 14.98
C VAL A 98 -12.48 11.23 13.82
N TRP A 99 -12.17 10.67 12.65
CA TRP A 99 -11.75 11.39 11.45
C TRP A 99 -12.83 11.47 10.36
N LYS A 100 -14.07 11.17 10.71
CA LYS A 100 -15.18 11.18 9.77
C LYS A 100 -15.29 12.52 9.03
N GLY A 101 -15.30 12.47 7.70
CA GLY A 101 -15.38 13.63 6.81
C GLY A 101 -14.10 14.43 6.67
N HIS A 102 -12.97 13.99 7.22
CA HIS A 102 -11.71 14.72 7.14
C HIS A 102 -11.15 14.69 5.71
N ILE A 103 -11.00 15.88 5.12
CA ILE A 103 -10.30 16.11 3.85
C ILE A 103 -9.02 16.87 4.13
N ALA A 104 -7.89 16.29 3.75
CA ALA A 104 -6.57 16.88 4.03
C ALA A 104 -6.26 18.14 3.19
N GLY A 105 -6.95 18.31 2.05
CA GLY A 105 -6.74 19.43 1.13
C GLY A 105 -5.42 19.37 0.35
N ASN A 106 -4.69 18.27 0.46
CA ASN A 106 -3.46 18.03 -0.30
C ASN A 106 -3.22 16.54 -0.48
N ASP A 107 -2.54 16.17 -1.55
CA ASP A 107 -2.13 14.79 -1.80
C ASP A 107 -0.89 14.40 -0.98
N ALA A 108 -0.85 13.16 -0.52
CA ALA A 108 0.39 12.54 -0.06
C ALA A 108 1.42 12.54 -1.19
N ARG A 109 2.71 12.68 -0.85
CA ARG A 109 3.77 12.81 -1.86
C ARG A 109 3.78 11.67 -2.89
N CYS A 110 3.54 10.44 -2.45
CA CYS A 110 3.44 9.30 -3.35
C CYS A 110 2.20 9.36 -4.27
N VAL A 111 1.07 9.90 -3.82
CA VAL A 111 -0.13 10.12 -4.64
C VAL A 111 0.17 11.16 -5.73
N SER A 112 0.80 12.29 -5.36
CA SER A 112 1.25 13.31 -6.34
C SER A 112 2.16 12.68 -7.40
N TYR A 113 3.11 11.84 -6.99
CA TYR A 113 4.02 11.17 -7.94
C TYR A 113 3.29 10.27 -8.95
N LEU A 114 2.23 9.59 -8.52
CA LEU A 114 1.42 8.77 -9.43
C LEU A 114 0.64 9.62 -10.43
N LYS A 115 0.02 10.71 -9.95
CA LYS A 115 -0.71 11.67 -10.81
C LYS A 115 0.23 12.33 -11.83
N ASP A 116 1.41 12.78 -11.42
CA ASP A 116 2.43 13.39 -12.29
C ASP A 116 2.89 12.44 -13.43
N ARG A 117 2.66 11.14 -13.26
CA ARG A 117 3.00 10.11 -14.25
C ARG A 117 1.81 9.61 -15.06
N GLY A 118 0.67 10.30 -14.97
CA GLY A 118 -0.54 9.99 -15.71
C GLY A 118 -1.42 8.93 -15.07
N GLY A 119 -1.17 8.54 -13.83
CA GLY A 119 -2.03 7.64 -13.06
C GLY A 119 -3.35 8.30 -12.66
N ILE A 120 -4.44 7.56 -12.73
CA ILE A 120 -5.80 8.01 -12.43
C ILE A 120 -6.21 7.53 -11.05
N ILE A 121 -6.38 8.42 -10.09
CA ILE A 121 -6.83 8.07 -8.74
C ILE A 121 -8.34 7.86 -8.77
N LEU A 122 -8.79 6.61 -8.61
CA LEU A 122 -10.20 6.26 -8.64
C LEU A 122 -10.91 6.60 -7.31
N GLY A 123 -10.19 6.44 -6.19
CA GLY A 123 -10.77 6.62 -4.87
C GLY A 123 -9.92 6.05 -3.74
N LYS A 124 -10.57 5.93 -2.57
CA LYS A 124 -9.95 5.42 -1.34
C LYS A 124 -10.42 3.99 -1.07
N THR A 125 -9.47 3.10 -0.86
CA THR A 125 -9.77 1.71 -0.52
C THR A 125 -9.85 1.50 0.98
N ASP A 126 -10.67 0.53 1.39
CA ASP A 126 -10.88 0.15 2.77
C ASP A 126 -9.57 -0.20 3.50
N THR A 127 -9.54 0.06 4.80
CA THR A 127 -8.39 -0.20 5.68
C THR A 127 -8.87 -0.66 7.04
N ALA A 128 -8.01 -1.27 7.84
CA ALA A 128 -8.26 -1.42 9.27
C ALA A 128 -8.16 -0.06 9.97
N GLU A 129 -8.87 0.11 11.08
CA GLU A 129 -8.83 1.32 11.90
C GLU A 129 -7.39 1.73 12.21
N PHE A 130 -7.02 2.97 11.83
CA PHE A 130 -5.67 3.52 11.95
C PHE A 130 -4.56 2.61 11.39
N ALA A 131 -4.90 1.75 10.41
CA ALA A 131 -4.00 0.73 9.84
C ALA A 131 -3.47 -0.28 10.88
N VAL A 132 -4.17 -0.51 11.98
CA VAL A 132 -3.75 -1.42 13.06
C VAL A 132 -4.44 -2.80 12.93
N HIS A 133 -5.21 -3.26 13.91
CA HIS A 133 -5.72 -4.63 13.96
C HIS A 133 -7.23 -4.77 13.83
N ASN A 134 -7.98 -3.70 14.09
CA ASN A 134 -9.43 -3.74 13.94
C ASN A 134 -9.77 -3.74 12.44
N PRO A 135 -10.30 -4.84 11.86
CA PRO A 135 -10.55 -4.92 10.43
C PRO A 135 -11.59 -3.89 9.98
N GLY A 136 -11.43 -3.37 8.77
CA GLY A 136 -12.49 -2.64 8.07
C GLY A 136 -13.60 -3.56 7.55
N ASP A 137 -14.50 -3.00 6.76
CA ASP A 137 -15.69 -3.70 6.23
C ASP A 137 -15.41 -4.59 5.02
N CYS A 138 -14.20 -4.53 4.46
CA CYS A 138 -13.86 -5.22 3.23
C CYS A 138 -13.87 -6.75 3.38
N LEU A 139 -14.56 -7.44 2.47
CA LEU A 139 -14.70 -8.89 2.45
C LEU A 139 -13.65 -9.55 1.54
N ASN A 140 -13.19 -10.74 1.94
CA ASN A 140 -12.27 -11.54 1.13
C ASN A 140 -13.00 -12.09 -0.10
N PRO A 141 -12.48 -11.87 -1.33
CA PRO A 141 -13.18 -12.26 -2.55
C PRO A 141 -13.23 -13.77 -2.80
N TRP A 142 -12.39 -14.54 -2.10
CA TRP A 142 -12.35 -16.00 -2.22
C TRP A 142 -13.29 -16.69 -1.24
N ASP A 143 -13.49 -16.08 -0.05
CA ASP A 143 -14.40 -16.56 0.98
C ASP A 143 -14.79 -15.39 1.87
N ILE A 144 -16.03 -14.94 1.79
CA ILE A 144 -16.54 -13.78 2.54
C ILE A 144 -16.52 -13.98 4.06
N ASN A 145 -16.37 -15.21 4.54
CA ASN A 145 -16.23 -15.53 5.97
C ASN A 145 -14.78 -15.43 6.45
N ARG A 146 -13.86 -15.12 5.57
CA ARG A 146 -12.44 -14.94 5.88
C ARG A 146 -12.05 -13.46 5.85
N VAL A 147 -11.10 -13.09 6.69
CA VAL A 147 -10.55 -11.74 6.66
C VAL A 147 -9.64 -11.55 5.43
N THR A 148 -9.45 -10.30 5.02
CA THR A 148 -8.62 -9.91 3.88
C THR A 148 -7.13 -9.83 4.19
N GLY A 149 -6.73 -10.07 5.45
CA GLY A 149 -5.33 -10.06 5.88
C GLY A 149 -4.88 -8.81 6.64
N THR A 150 -5.69 -7.76 6.76
CA THR A 150 -5.41 -6.47 7.42
C THR A 150 -3.95 -5.96 7.29
N SER A 151 -3.66 -4.66 7.26
CA SER A 151 -4.60 -3.54 7.28
C SER A 151 -4.96 -3.03 5.88
N SER A 152 -4.23 -3.39 4.81
CA SER A 152 -4.47 -2.92 3.43
C SER A 152 -5.40 -3.88 2.66
N GLY A 153 -6.46 -4.37 3.33
CA GLY A 153 -7.39 -5.36 2.77
C GLY A 153 -8.11 -4.87 1.53
N GLY A 154 -8.71 -3.68 1.59
CA GLY A 154 -9.45 -3.11 0.46
C GLY A 154 -8.57 -2.94 -0.78
N SER A 155 -7.32 -2.50 -0.62
CA SER A 155 -6.38 -2.39 -1.74
C SER A 155 -6.06 -3.75 -2.38
N ALA A 156 -5.86 -4.79 -1.56
CA ALA A 156 -5.60 -6.13 -2.06
C ALA A 156 -6.82 -6.72 -2.78
N VAL A 157 -8.03 -6.55 -2.23
CA VAL A 157 -9.29 -6.99 -2.83
C VAL A 157 -9.56 -6.25 -4.13
N ALA A 158 -9.33 -4.93 -4.19
CA ALA A 158 -9.50 -4.15 -5.41
C ALA A 158 -8.66 -4.71 -6.57
N VAL A 159 -7.40 -5.08 -6.28
CA VAL A 159 -6.51 -5.68 -7.30
C VAL A 159 -6.90 -7.12 -7.61
N ALA A 160 -7.21 -7.95 -6.61
CA ALA A 160 -7.59 -9.34 -6.79
C ALA A 160 -8.84 -9.52 -7.67
N THR A 161 -9.80 -8.60 -7.54
CA THR A 161 -11.07 -8.63 -8.28
C THR A 161 -11.07 -7.79 -9.56
N ALA A 162 -9.90 -7.29 -9.93
CA ALA A 162 -9.71 -6.45 -11.11
C ALA A 162 -10.55 -5.15 -11.10
N MET A 163 -10.87 -4.62 -9.93
CA MET A 163 -11.43 -3.28 -9.75
C MET A 163 -10.35 -2.19 -9.88
N SER A 164 -9.09 -2.56 -9.83
CA SER A 164 -7.92 -1.73 -10.12
C SER A 164 -6.75 -2.63 -10.53
N PRO A 165 -5.90 -2.26 -11.48
CA PRO A 165 -4.73 -3.06 -11.84
C PRO A 165 -3.63 -2.97 -10.77
N VAL A 166 -3.52 -1.84 -10.08
CA VAL A 166 -2.56 -1.57 -9.00
C VAL A 166 -3.21 -0.76 -7.88
N ALA A 167 -2.71 -0.88 -6.66
CA ALA A 167 -3.19 -0.09 -5.52
C ALA A 167 -2.07 0.18 -4.51
N LEU A 168 -2.12 1.37 -3.85
CA LEU A 168 -1.25 1.72 -2.75
C LEU A 168 -1.63 0.97 -1.47
N ALA A 169 -0.63 0.59 -0.71
CA ALA A 169 -0.71 -0.09 0.57
C ALA A 169 0.36 0.45 1.53
N THR A 170 0.31 0.02 2.78
CA THR A 170 1.36 0.30 3.77
C THR A 170 1.65 -0.94 4.60
N GLN A 171 2.83 -0.99 5.17
CA GLN A 171 3.22 -2.03 6.10
C GLN A 171 4.09 -1.51 7.23
N THR A 172 3.67 -1.80 8.44
CA THR A 172 4.46 -1.64 9.66
C THR A 172 4.93 -3.02 10.15
N ALA A 173 4.03 -4.01 10.15
CA ALA A 173 4.32 -5.42 10.48
C ALA A 173 4.16 -6.33 9.24
N GLY A 174 2.93 -6.59 8.82
CA GLY A 174 2.60 -7.50 7.71
C GLY A 174 1.56 -6.94 6.73
N SER A 175 1.17 -5.66 6.86
CA SER A 175 -0.04 -5.09 6.27
C SER A 175 -0.02 -4.90 4.75
N THR A 176 1.07 -5.20 4.05
CA THR A 176 1.13 -5.33 2.58
C THR A 176 1.23 -6.80 2.18
N ILE A 177 2.21 -7.51 2.71
CA ILE A 177 2.52 -8.87 2.25
C ILE A 177 1.42 -9.87 2.67
N ARG A 178 0.85 -9.71 3.87
CA ARG A 178 -0.22 -10.58 4.37
C ARG A 178 -1.50 -10.47 3.56
N PRO A 179 -2.08 -9.27 3.30
CA PRO A 179 -3.24 -9.16 2.41
C PRO A 179 -2.94 -9.61 0.98
N ALA A 180 -1.73 -9.38 0.45
CA ALA A 180 -1.33 -9.90 -0.86
C ALA A 180 -1.47 -11.43 -0.93
N SER A 181 -0.95 -12.13 0.07
CA SER A 181 -1.03 -13.59 0.18
C SER A 181 -2.48 -14.08 0.33
N TRP A 182 -3.29 -13.42 1.16
CA TRP A 182 -4.65 -13.85 1.47
C TRP A 182 -5.66 -13.55 0.36
N CYS A 183 -5.38 -12.54 -0.46
CA CYS A 183 -6.22 -12.17 -1.61
C CYS A 183 -5.66 -12.68 -2.95
N GLY A 184 -4.47 -13.28 -2.98
CA GLY A 184 -3.90 -13.88 -4.18
C GLY A 184 -3.38 -12.86 -5.20
N VAL A 185 -2.70 -11.81 -4.73
CA VAL A 185 -2.09 -10.79 -5.58
C VAL A 185 -0.59 -10.65 -5.29
N TYR A 186 0.16 -10.05 -6.22
CA TYR A 186 1.54 -9.68 -5.93
C TYR A 186 1.58 -8.43 -5.05
N GLY A 187 2.35 -8.49 -3.96
CA GLY A 187 2.57 -7.35 -3.08
C GLY A 187 4.05 -7.05 -2.91
N MET A 188 4.40 -5.78 -2.90
CA MET A 188 5.76 -5.34 -2.64
C MET A 188 5.81 -4.37 -1.46
N LYS A 189 6.68 -4.67 -0.51
CA LYS A 189 7.17 -3.75 0.51
C LYS A 189 8.63 -3.43 0.18
N PRO A 190 8.93 -2.26 -0.38
CA PRO A 190 10.31 -1.85 -0.67
C PRO A 190 11.15 -1.69 0.59
N SER A 191 12.43 -1.45 0.43
CA SER A 191 13.31 -1.08 1.54
C SER A 191 12.84 0.20 2.22
N PHE A 192 13.06 0.29 3.53
CA PHE A 192 12.66 1.44 4.34
C PHE A 192 13.27 2.74 3.78
N GLY A 193 12.46 3.80 3.71
CA GLY A 193 12.88 5.12 3.24
C GLY A 193 12.98 5.28 1.72
N LEU A 194 12.78 4.23 0.93
CA LEU A 194 12.88 4.31 -0.53
C LEU A 194 11.72 5.11 -1.16
N ILE A 195 10.54 5.06 -0.55
CA ILE A 195 9.36 5.83 -0.95
C ILE A 195 9.00 6.83 0.16
N PRO A 196 8.75 8.11 -0.18
CA PRO A 196 8.46 9.14 0.83
C PRO A 196 7.11 8.91 1.49
N ARG A 197 7.04 9.06 2.82
CA ARG A 197 5.86 8.86 3.64
C ARG A 197 5.09 10.16 3.96
N THR A 198 5.50 11.29 3.38
CA THR A 198 4.84 12.60 3.62
C THR A 198 3.37 12.55 3.22
N GLY A 199 2.48 12.94 4.12
CA GLY A 199 1.03 12.91 3.91
C GLY A 199 0.39 11.52 4.09
N VAL A 200 1.08 10.60 4.77
CA VAL A 200 0.56 9.29 5.12
C VAL A 200 0.47 9.17 6.63
N LEU A 201 -0.60 8.53 7.13
CA LEU A 201 -0.75 8.25 8.55
C LEU A 201 0.53 7.62 9.10
N LYS A 202 0.99 8.14 10.22
CA LYS A 202 2.19 7.66 10.90
C LYS A 202 1.81 6.85 12.13
N THR A 203 2.27 5.61 12.16
CA THR A 203 2.12 4.72 13.33
C THR A 203 3.44 4.51 14.05
N THR A 204 4.57 4.53 13.32
CA THR A 204 5.93 4.41 13.87
C THR A 204 6.93 5.26 13.10
N ASP A 205 8.11 5.49 13.69
CA ASP A 205 9.21 6.18 13.01
C ASP A 205 10.00 5.26 12.08
N THR A 206 10.29 4.05 12.52
CA THR A 206 11.30 3.16 11.92
C THR A 206 10.72 1.94 11.22
N LEU A 207 9.42 1.65 11.38
CA LEU A 207 8.79 0.44 10.82
C LEU A 207 7.86 0.74 9.66
N ASP A 208 7.18 1.90 9.65
CA ASP A 208 6.21 2.23 8.61
C ASP A 208 6.84 2.32 7.23
N ASN A 209 6.24 1.64 6.28
CA ASN A 209 6.70 1.60 4.90
C ASN A 209 5.53 1.70 3.93
N ILE A 210 5.74 2.36 2.79
CA ILE A 210 4.80 2.33 1.68
C ILE A 210 4.98 1.02 0.94
N GLY A 211 3.87 0.35 0.67
CA GLY A 211 3.80 -0.80 -0.19
C GLY A 211 2.76 -0.60 -1.30
N PHE A 212 2.64 -1.57 -2.16
CA PHE A 212 1.66 -1.56 -3.25
C PHE A 212 1.39 -2.97 -3.75
N TYR A 213 0.31 -3.10 -4.51
CA TYR A 213 -0.14 -4.33 -5.12
C TYR A 213 -0.17 -4.20 -6.65
N GLY A 214 -0.01 -5.32 -7.31
CA GLY A 214 -0.21 -5.50 -8.75
C GLY A 214 -0.63 -6.92 -9.06
N ARG A 215 -1.04 -7.16 -10.30
CA ARG A 215 -1.38 -8.50 -10.79
C ARG A 215 -0.26 -9.15 -11.58
N ASP A 216 0.80 -8.40 -11.82
CA ASP A 216 2.00 -8.84 -12.54
C ASP A 216 3.25 -8.31 -11.84
N VAL A 217 4.35 -9.04 -11.92
CA VAL A 217 5.63 -8.60 -11.34
C VAL A 217 6.13 -7.32 -12.01
N THR A 218 5.83 -7.15 -13.31
CA THR A 218 6.18 -5.94 -14.07
C THR A 218 5.41 -4.72 -13.54
N ASP A 219 4.17 -4.89 -13.05
CA ASP A 219 3.41 -3.84 -12.37
C ASP A 219 4.12 -3.37 -11.11
N LEU A 220 4.71 -4.31 -10.34
CA LEU A 220 5.47 -3.96 -9.13
C LEU A 220 6.72 -3.13 -9.48
N GLN A 221 7.43 -3.47 -10.54
CA GLN A 221 8.56 -2.67 -11.01
C GLN A 221 8.12 -1.29 -11.46
N LEU A 222 7.04 -1.20 -12.26
CA LEU A 222 6.46 0.06 -12.72
C LEU A 222 6.07 0.97 -11.55
N MET A 223 5.39 0.43 -10.54
CA MET A 223 5.02 1.16 -9.33
C MET A 223 6.23 1.62 -8.54
N LEU A 224 7.23 0.75 -8.34
CA LEU A 224 8.46 1.09 -7.64
C LEU A 224 9.19 2.26 -8.33
N ASP A 225 9.38 2.17 -9.64
CA ASP A 225 10.05 3.23 -10.42
C ASP A 225 9.25 4.54 -10.43
N SER A 226 7.93 4.46 -10.31
CA SER A 226 7.05 5.63 -10.23
C SER A 226 7.04 6.29 -8.84
N LEU A 227 7.27 5.54 -7.77
CA LEU A 227 7.09 6.00 -6.40
C LEU A 227 8.41 6.34 -5.69
N ARG A 228 9.51 5.67 -6.05
CA ARG A 228 10.80 5.88 -5.37
C ARG A 228 11.34 7.28 -5.58
N VAL A 229 12.09 7.76 -4.59
CA VAL A 229 12.79 9.04 -4.71
C VAL A 229 13.93 8.91 -5.72
N HIS A 230 14.02 9.89 -6.61
CA HIS A 230 15.08 10.03 -7.61
C HIS A 230 15.98 11.19 -7.28
N GLY A 231 17.26 11.11 -7.62
CA GLY A 231 18.24 12.19 -7.50
C GLY A 231 19.63 11.71 -7.09
N SER A 232 20.63 12.57 -7.30
CA SER A 232 22.04 12.27 -7.03
C SER A 232 22.36 12.04 -5.56
N ASN A 233 21.55 12.61 -4.66
CA ASN A 233 21.70 12.51 -3.21
C ASN A 233 20.98 11.31 -2.59
N PHE A 234 20.22 10.55 -3.41
CA PHE A 234 19.50 9.37 -2.93
C PHE A 234 20.27 8.09 -3.22
N PRO A 235 20.18 7.13 -2.28
CA PRO A 235 21.29 6.22 -2.06
C PRO A 235 21.55 5.30 -3.25
N ILE A 236 22.74 5.01 -3.33
CA ILE A 236 23.57 3.90 -3.88
C ILE A 236 22.79 2.70 -4.46
N MET A 237 21.59 2.39 -3.99
CA MET A 237 20.71 1.36 -4.54
C MET A 237 20.39 1.56 -6.05
N GLN A 238 20.31 2.80 -6.52
CA GLN A 238 20.13 3.07 -7.96
C GLN A 238 21.34 2.68 -8.80
N LYS A 239 22.53 2.91 -8.25
CA LYS A 239 23.79 2.58 -8.92
C LYS A 239 23.97 1.07 -9.00
N LYS A 240 23.75 0.38 -7.88
CA LYS A 240 23.84 -1.09 -7.80
C LYS A 240 22.82 -1.81 -8.70
N LEU A 241 21.57 -1.34 -8.78
CA LEU A 241 20.56 -1.94 -9.65
C LEU A 241 20.87 -1.76 -11.15
N LYS A 242 21.41 -0.60 -11.56
CA LYS A 242 21.86 -0.37 -12.95
C LYS A 242 23.11 -1.15 -13.32
N GLU A 243 23.98 -1.41 -12.35
CA GLU A 243 25.23 -2.16 -12.52
C GLU A 243 25.03 -3.68 -12.36
N TYR A 244 23.83 -4.12 -11.90
CA TYR A 244 23.52 -5.52 -11.70
C TYR A 244 23.27 -6.21 -13.04
N LYS A 245 24.35 -6.54 -13.73
CA LYS A 245 24.28 -7.51 -14.83
C LYS A 245 23.96 -8.88 -14.23
N LEU A 246 22.89 -9.52 -14.69
CA LEU A 246 22.58 -10.91 -14.36
C LEU A 246 23.87 -11.74 -14.50
N SER A 247 24.54 -11.97 -13.37
CA SER A 247 25.74 -12.79 -13.37
C SER A 247 25.29 -14.23 -13.59
N LYS A 248 26.07 -15.00 -14.38
CA LYS A 248 25.87 -16.46 -14.52
C LYS A 248 26.12 -17.23 -13.21
N LYS A 249 26.33 -16.53 -12.07
CA LYS A 249 26.52 -17.13 -10.76
C LYS A 249 25.19 -17.75 -10.29
N ARG A 250 25.27 -18.92 -9.70
CA ARG A 250 24.12 -19.54 -9.02
C ARG A 250 23.65 -18.63 -7.89
N TRP A 251 22.34 -18.38 -7.83
CA TRP A 251 21.72 -17.64 -6.73
C TRP A 251 21.94 -18.39 -5.41
N LYS A 252 22.29 -17.65 -4.37
CA LYS A 252 22.21 -18.16 -3.01
C LYS A 252 20.80 -17.79 -2.50
N VAL A 253 20.01 -18.79 -2.17
CA VAL A 253 18.65 -18.60 -1.65
C VAL A 253 18.68 -18.95 -0.16
N GLY A 254 18.41 -17.96 0.69
CA GLY A 254 18.17 -18.17 2.11
C GLY A 254 16.74 -18.70 2.31
N PHE A 255 16.60 -19.76 3.09
CA PHE A 255 15.31 -20.29 3.49
C PHE A 255 15.15 -20.12 5.00
N VAL A 256 14.16 -19.33 5.42
CA VAL A 256 13.87 -19.06 6.82
C VAL A 256 12.50 -19.65 7.18
N LYS A 257 12.46 -20.53 8.15
CA LYS A 257 11.21 -21.02 8.72
C LYS A 257 10.62 -19.94 9.64
N GLY A 258 9.37 -19.54 9.40
CA GLY A 258 8.67 -18.60 10.28
C GLY A 258 8.32 -19.22 11.63
N HIS A 259 7.88 -18.39 12.57
CA HIS A 259 7.51 -18.79 13.94
C HIS A 259 6.37 -19.83 14.05
N LEU A 260 5.63 -20.04 12.98
CA LEU A 260 4.61 -21.10 12.90
C LEU A 260 5.18 -22.49 12.62
N TRP A 261 6.47 -22.59 12.36
CA TRP A 261 7.16 -23.88 12.22
C TRP A 261 7.78 -24.25 13.57
N GLU A 262 7.53 -25.46 14.04
CA GLU A 262 7.97 -25.98 15.34
C GLU A 262 9.49 -25.87 15.60
N TYR A 263 10.27 -25.59 14.56
CA TYR A 263 11.73 -25.52 14.58
C TYR A 263 12.29 -24.16 14.15
N ALA A 264 11.51 -23.06 14.33
CA ALA A 264 12.07 -21.74 14.03
C ALA A 264 13.25 -21.43 14.95
N PRO A 265 14.39 -20.95 14.44
CA PRO A 265 15.50 -20.51 15.31
C PRO A 265 15.03 -19.43 16.29
N ASP A 266 15.57 -19.43 17.51
CA ASP A 266 15.20 -18.48 18.58
C ASP A 266 15.24 -17.02 18.16
N ASN A 267 16.08 -16.66 17.18
CA ASN A 267 16.25 -15.30 16.65
C ASN A 267 14.98 -14.75 15.98
N THR A 268 14.17 -15.58 15.32
CA THR A 268 12.92 -15.11 14.69
C THR A 268 11.82 -14.82 15.71
N CYS A 269 11.79 -15.54 16.85
CA CYS A 269 10.91 -15.25 17.98
C CYS A 269 11.26 -13.91 18.63
N ASN A 270 12.56 -13.57 18.70
CA ASN A 270 13.03 -12.32 19.27
C ASN A 270 12.68 -11.10 18.37
N ALA A 271 12.73 -11.25 17.05
CA ALA A 271 12.34 -10.18 16.11
C ALA A 271 10.88 -9.73 16.31
N HIS A 272 9.95 -10.68 16.58
CA HIS A 272 8.55 -10.31 16.85
C HIS A 272 8.38 -9.58 18.19
N LYS A 273 9.07 -10.04 19.25
CA LYS A 273 9.07 -9.35 20.55
C LYS A 273 9.69 -7.96 20.45
N LEU A 274 10.79 -7.84 19.71
CA LEU A 274 11.45 -6.57 19.43
C LEU A 274 10.53 -5.63 18.66
N HIS A 275 9.82 -6.12 17.63
CA HIS A 275 8.84 -5.35 16.90
C HIS A 275 7.79 -4.72 17.83
N ASN A 276 7.20 -5.49 18.73
CA ASN A 276 6.18 -5.00 19.67
C ASN A 276 6.74 -3.94 20.64
N ARG A 277 7.99 -4.09 21.09
CA ARG A 277 8.67 -3.10 21.95
C ARG A 277 8.93 -1.77 21.25
N VAL A 278 8.98 -1.73 19.91
CA VAL A 278 9.04 -0.52 19.11
C VAL A 278 7.64 -0.01 18.75
N TYR A 279 6.75 -0.90 18.35
CA TYR A 279 5.44 -0.56 17.80
C TYR A 279 4.46 -0.04 18.86
N ASP A 280 4.30 -0.77 19.97
CA ASP A 280 3.28 -0.47 20.98
C ASP A 280 3.46 0.93 21.61
N PRO A 281 4.67 1.35 22.05
CA PRO A 281 4.91 2.70 22.54
C PRO A 281 4.63 3.81 21.51
N CYS A 282 4.95 3.55 20.24
CA CYS A 282 4.66 4.48 19.16
C CYS A 282 3.16 4.72 19.00
N LEU A 283 2.32 3.71 19.07
CA LEU A 283 0.87 3.87 19.01
C LEU A 283 0.37 4.74 20.17
N ALA A 284 0.83 4.50 21.40
CA ALA A 284 0.45 5.30 22.54
C ALA A 284 0.87 6.77 22.40
N TYR A 285 1.98 7.05 21.74
CA TYR A 285 2.47 8.40 21.50
C TYR A 285 1.74 9.11 20.34
N TYR A 286 1.63 8.47 19.17
CA TYR A 286 1.09 9.12 17.98
C TYR A 286 -0.41 9.36 18.04
N PHE A 287 -1.18 8.53 18.73
CA PHE A 287 -2.64 8.65 18.84
C PHE A 287 -3.13 9.27 20.16
N ARG A 288 -2.26 9.93 20.91
CA ARG A 288 -2.62 10.54 22.19
C ARG A 288 -3.71 11.62 22.11
N GLU A 289 -3.80 12.33 20.98
CA GLU A 289 -4.80 13.38 20.79
C GLU A 289 -6.17 12.79 20.44
N GLU A 290 -6.22 11.76 19.61
CA GLU A 290 -7.45 11.01 19.31
C GLU A 290 -8.02 10.36 20.57
N LEU A 291 -7.15 9.77 21.39
CA LEU A 291 -7.49 9.15 22.67
C LEU A 291 -8.02 10.15 23.69
N LYS A 292 -7.61 11.42 23.62
CA LYS A 292 -8.14 12.50 24.45
C LYS A 292 -9.49 13.01 23.95
N LYS A 293 -9.63 13.18 22.63
CA LYS A 293 -10.79 13.85 22.03
C LYS A 293 -12.05 12.98 22.05
N ALA A 294 -11.91 11.70 21.74
CA ALA A 294 -13.06 10.83 21.53
C ALA A 294 -12.70 9.35 21.77
N PRO A 295 -12.28 8.97 22.98
CA PRO A 295 -11.91 7.60 23.31
C PRO A 295 -13.07 6.60 23.07
N GLU A 296 -14.31 7.06 23.22
CA GLU A 296 -15.52 6.29 23.00
C GLU A 296 -15.79 5.94 21.54
N LYS A 297 -15.09 6.59 20.60
CA LYS A 297 -15.17 6.33 19.15
C LYS A 297 -14.09 5.40 18.63
N ILE A 298 -13.19 4.98 19.50
CA ILE A 298 -12.04 4.13 19.16
C ILE A 298 -12.33 2.71 19.58
N SER A 299 -11.97 1.75 18.74
CA SER A 299 -12.24 0.33 19.01
C SER A 299 -11.50 -0.19 20.24
N ASP A 300 -12.13 -1.11 20.97
CA ASP A 300 -11.51 -1.81 22.10
C ASP A 300 -10.19 -2.50 21.71
N THR A 301 -10.11 -3.00 20.50
CA THR A 301 -8.91 -3.63 19.96
C THR A 301 -7.74 -2.64 19.92
N PHE A 302 -7.98 -1.43 19.44
CA PHE A 302 -6.96 -0.38 19.39
C PHE A 302 -6.61 0.13 20.80
N LEU A 303 -7.61 0.36 21.64
CA LEU A 303 -7.40 0.78 23.04
C LEU A 303 -6.52 -0.19 23.81
N LYS A 304 -6.76 -1.51 23.68
CA LYS A 304 -5.94 -2.55 24.30
C LYS A 304 -4.48 -2.50 23.82
N GLN A 305 -4.27 -2.21 22.55
CA GLN A 305 -2.91 -2.11 21.99
C GLN A 305 -2.17 -0.88 22.52
N VAL A 306 -2.86 0.26 22.59
CA VAL A 306 -2.30 1.50 23.19
C VAL A 306 -1.96 1.30 24.66
N GLU A 307 -2.80 0.60 25.43
CA GLU A 307 -2.54 0.34 26.83
C GLU A 307 -1.26 -0.50 27.05
N LYS A 308 -1.02 -1.48 26.20
CA LYS A 308 0.27 -2.20 26.18
C LYS A 308 1.44 -1.23 25.94
N GLY A 309 1.27 -0.29 25.02
CA GLY A 309 2.30 0.71 24.70
C GLY A 309 2.63 1.61 25.87
N ARG A 310 1.64 2.00 26.70
CA ARG A 310 1.83 2.81 27.91
C ARG A 310 2.64 2.13 29.01
N GLN A 311 2.74 0.82 28.99
CA GLN A 311 3.52 0.04 29.97
C GLN A 311 5.03 0.05 29.66
N HIS A 312 5.45 0.53 28.49
CA HIS A 312 6.87 0.62 28.15
C HIS A 312 7.49 1.92 28.64
N SER A 313 8.65 1.83 29.30
CA SER A 313 9.42 3.01 29.65
C SER A 313 10.17 3.58 28.46
N PRO A 314 10.54 4.89 28.48
CA PRO A 314 11.38 5.50 27.46
C PRO A 314 12.73 4.76 27.25
N GLU A 315 13.31 4.23 28.32
CA GLU A 315 14.55 3.47 28.30
C GLU A 315 14.36 2.15 27.55
N ASN A 316 13.26 1.43 27.81
CA ASN A 316 12.92 0.20 27.09
C ASN A 316 12.73 0.45 25.60
N TYR A 317 12.11 1.56 25.22
CA TYR A 317 11.95 1.97 23.83
C TYR A 317 13.30 2.26 23.15
N LYS A 318 14.17 3.06 23.81
CA LYS A 318 15.53 3.35 23.31
C LYS A 318 16.34 2.08 23.11
N HIS A 319 16.28 1.16 24.08
CA HIS A 319 16.97 -0.13 23.99
C HIS A 319 16.43 -0.96 22.80
N ALA A 320 15.14 -0.99 22.60
CA ALA A 320 14.52 -1.67 21.46
C ALA A 320 14.95 -1.09 20.10
N LEU A 321 15.09 0.24 19.98
CA LEU A 321 15.62 0.86 18.76
C LEU A 321 17.08 0.50 18.50
N HIS A 322 17.90 0.40 19.54
CA HIS A 322 19.28 -0.05 19.40
C HIS A 322 19.36 -1.52 18.96
N GLU A 323 18.59 -2.41 19.59
CA GLU A 323 18.50 -3.82 19.17
C GLU A 323 18.00 -3.96 17.72
N GLN A 324 17.05 -3.10 17.28
CA GLN A 324 16.58 -3.07 15.90
C GLN A 324 17.71 -2.75 14.91
N THR A 325 18.60 -1.83 15.27
CA THR A 325 19.76 -1.48 14.44
C THR A 325 20.72 -2.65 14.33
N ILE A 326 21.05 -3.30 15.45
CA ILE A 326 21.94 -4.48 15.48
C ILE A 326 21.34 -5.60 14.61
N LEU A 327 20.06 -5.91 14.79
CA LEU A 327 19.39 -6.95 14.00
C LEU A 327 19.42 -6.64 12.49
N ALA A 328 19.25 -5.37 12.11
CA ALA A 328 19.32 -4.96 10.71
C ALA A 328 20.74 -5.16 10.13
N GLU A 329 21.79 -4.81 10.89
CA GLU A 329 23.19 -5.02 10.50
C GLU A 329 23.53 -6.52 10.36
N GLU A 330 23.09 -7.36 11.31
CA GLU A 330 23.24 -8.81 11.25
C GLU A 330 22.56 -9.41 10.00
N MET A 331 21.37 -8.94 9.67
CA MET A 331 20.65 -9.40 8.48
C MET A 331 21.36 -8.98 7.19
N GLU A 332 21.96 -7.80 7.12
CA GLU A 332 22.75 -7.36 5.96
C GLU A 332 24.02 -8.21 5.72
N VAL A 333 24.62 -8.72 6.81
CA VAL A 333 25.76 -9.63 6.70
C VAL A 333 25.35 -11.00 6.20
N PHE A 334 24.12 -11.43 6.54
CA PHE A 334 23.59 -12.72 6.14
C PHE A 334 23.27 -12.78 4.63
N PHE A 335 22.82 -11.69 4.02
CA PHE A 335 22.46 -11.58 2.61
C PHE A 335 23.55 -10.94 1.76
#